data_f2ec40e6dd822a49679d31d3c8dcde78
#
_entry.id   f2ec40e6dd822a49679d31d3c8dcde78
#
_cell.length_a   1.000
_cell.length_b   1.000
_cell.length_c   1.000
_cell.angle_alpha   90.00
_cell.angle_beta   90.00
_cell.angle_gamma   90.00
#
_symmetry.space_group_name_H-M   'P 1'
#
loop_
_entity.id
_entity.type
_entity.pdbx_description
1 polymer ?
#
loop_
_entity_poly.entity_id
_entity_poly.type
_entity_poly.pdbx_seq_one_letter_code
_entity_poly.pdbx_strand_id
1 'polypeptide(L)'
;SSLSIAMGYNANPLYNYSSYSIFQEPDNSIDVLSIGDSNVYSSIFPLVWWEQQGFTGYTWGQPSQRIPETYEYLKKIYKHQKPSIVLIDGNNLFRDKTDIDNLDSITKAKLATIFPVISFHKNLNPHRLKNIFGNRYSVMKGYYYRKASHKVHKKKHRMKFTRKCWQINKLSASTFSKCIHYCKSQGSIPVLISVPNYNGWNYQKHNALQEIADKNGINFVDLNLELKKQINWKKDSVDGGDHLNIKGAK
;
A
#
# COMPACT_ATOMS: atom_id res chain seq x y z
N SER A 1 -3.90 18.44 10.44
CA SER A 1 -5.01 19.30 10.86
C SER A 1 -6.34 18.61 10.61
N SER A 2 -7.37 18.95 11.39
CA SER A 2 -8.72 18.40 11.25
C SER A 2 -9.31 18.56 9.83
N LEU A 3 -8.99 19.65 9.14
CA LEU A 3 -9.40 19.90 7.76
C LEU A 3 -8.79 18.88 6.77
N SER A 4 -7.53 18.53 6.94
CA SER A 4 -6.83 17.58 6.08
C SER A 4 -7.36 16.15 6.24
N ILE A 5 -7.74 15.78 7.44
CA ILE A 5 -8.36 14.49 7.76
C ILE A 5 -9.74 14.42 7.09
N ALA A 6 -10.54 15.47 7.21
CA ALA A 6 -11.89 15.53 6.65
C ALA A 6 -11.94 15.42 5.12
N MET A 7 -10.98 16.00 4.42
CA MET A 7 -10.92 15.97 2.95
C MET A 7 -10.58 14.58 2.37
N GLY A 8 -9.93 13.71 3.16
CA GLY A 8 -9.57 12.34 2.75
C GLY A 8 -10.67 11.31 3.01
N TYR A 9 -11.73 11.68 3.74
CA TYR A 9 -12.77 10.72 4.12
C TYR A 9 -13.88 10.60 3.09
N ASN A 10 -14.22 9.37 2.75
CA ASN A 10 -15.46 9.06 2.05
C ASN A 10 -16.63 9.08 3.06
N ALA A 11 -17.78 9.63 2.67
CA ALA A 11 -18.95 9.72 3.55
C ALA A 11 -19.53 8.35 3.96
N ASN A 12 -19.26 7.29 3.19
CA ASN A 12 -19.72 5.94 3.49
C ASN A 12 -18.63 5.16 4.24
N PRO A 13 -18.82 4.77 5.51
CA PRO A 13 -17.84 4.02 6.29
C PRO A 13 -17.41 2.70 5.67
N LEU A 14 -18.30 2.03 4.93
CA LEU A 14 -18.02 0.77 4.25
C LEU A 14 -17.06 0.94 3.06
N TYR A 15 -16.99 2.13 2.48
CA TYR A 15 -16.11 2.45 1.36
C TYR A 15 -14.95 3.37 1.75
N ASN A 16 -14.79 3.63 3.04
CA ASN A 16 -13.74 4.49 3.53
C ASN A 16 -12.43 3.71 3.68
N TYR A 17 -11.50 3.96 2.77
CA TYR A 17 -10.14 3.42 2.83
C TYR A 17 -9.15 4.43 3.42
N SER A 18 -9.61 5.49 4.07
CA SER A 18 -8.73 6.56 4.52
C SER A 18 -7.58 6.05 5.38
N SER A 19 -6.40 6.07 4.82
CA SER A 19 -5.18 5.71 5.54
C SER A 19 -4.94 6.59 6.75
N TYR A 20 -5.36 7.85 6.70
CA TYR A 20 -5.20 8.80 7.80
C TYR A 20 -5.99 8.47 9.06
N SER A 21 -6.99 7.56 8.97
CA SER A 21 -7.69 7.05 10.16
C SER A 21 -6.79 6.27 11.10
N ILE A 22 -5.61 5.83 10.67
CA ILE A 22 -4.61 5.19 11.54
C ILE A 22 -4.23 6.07 12.73
N PHE A 23 -4.26 7.40 12.56
CA PHE A 23 -3.95 8.35 13.64
C PHE A 23 -5.10 8.55 14.63
N GLN A 24 -6.22 7.84 14.45
CA GLN A 24 -7.36 7.78 15.38
C GLN A 24 -7.40 6.43 16.11
N GLU A 25 -6.61 5.47 15.69
CA GLU A 25 -6.43 4.23 16.45
C GLU A 25 -5.67 4.53 17.75
N PRO A 26 -5.92 3.78 18.82
CA PRO A 26 -5.12 3.90 20.03
C PRO A 26 -3.63 3.74 19.75
N ASP A 27 -2.80 4.48 20.45
CA ASP A 27 -1.36 4.40 20.26
C ASP A 27 -0.84 2.97 20.52
N ASN A 28 0.06 2.51 19.64
CA ASN A 28 0.69 1.19 19.71
C ASN A 28 -0.31 0.01 19.71
N SER A 29 -1.45 0.16 19.04
CA SER A 29 -2.51 -0.87 18.96
C SER A 29 -2.45 -1.73 17.70
N ILE A 30 -1.48 -1.53 16.81
CA ILE A 30 -1.36 -2.21 15.54
C ILE A 30 -0.17 -3.14 15.54
N ASP A 31 -0.40 -4.45 15.38
CA ASP A 31 0.65 -5.47 15.31
C ASP A 31 1.29 -5.55 13.92
N VAL A 32 0.46 -5.44 12.86
CA VAL A 32 0.90 -5.56 11.46
C VAL A 32 0.44 -4.35 10.65
N LEU A 33 1.40 -3.64 10.08
CA LEU A 33 1.16 -2.55 9.14
C LEU A 33 1.45 -3.03 7.71
N SER A 34 0.51 -2.92 6.79
CA SER A 34 0.81 -3.00 5.35
C SER A 34 0.83 -1.60 4.74
N ILE A 35 1.86 -1.31 3.94
CA ILE A 35 2.04 0.02 3.35
C ILE A 35 2.40 -0.06 1.85
N GLY A 36 1.69 0.73 1.03
CA GLY A 36 1.91 0.76 -0.41
C GLY A 36 0.95 1.68 -1.15
N ASP A 37 0.58 1.30 -2.36
CA ASP A 37 -0.34 2.08 -3.19
C ASP A 37 -1.78 1.50 -3.21
N SER A 38 -2.53 1.83 -4.25
CA SER A 38 -3.90 1.36 -4.43
C SER A 38 -4.03 -0.17 -4.52
N ASN A 39 -2.98 -0.86 -4.93
CA ASN A 39 -2.99 -2.33 -4.95
C ASN A 39 -3.01 -2.89 -3.53
N VAL A 40 -2.26 -2.29 -2.59
CA VAL A 40 -2.21 -2.73 -1.19
C VAL A 40 -3.56 -2.54 -0.51
N TYR A 41 -4.13 -1.34 -0.55
CA TYR A 41 -5.42 -1.12 0.13
C TYR A 41 -6.60 -1.83 -0.55
N SER A 42 -6.41 -2.41 -1.72
CA SER A 42 -7.40 -3.23 -2.41
C SER A 42 -7.20 -4.74 -2.22
N SER A 43 -6.01 -5.16 -1.77
CA SER A 43 -5.65 -6.58 -1.66
C SER A 43 -5.47 -7.05 -0.22
N ILE A 44 -5.00 -6.18 0.66
CA ILE A 44 -4.74 -6.54 2.06
C ILE A 44 -5.92 -6.09 2.93
N PHE A 45 -6.64 -7.07 3.49
CA PHE A 45 -7.81 -6.82 4.32
C PHE A 45 -7.54 -7.20 5.79
N PRO A 46 -7.15 -6.24 6.64
CA PRO A 46 -6.67 -6.53 8.00
C PRO A 46 -7.66 -7.23 8.92
N LEU A 47 -8.97 -7.06 8.70
CA LEU A 47 -9.98 -7.72 9.54
C LEU A 47 -9.95 -9.25 9.41
N VAL A 48 -9.46 -9.79 8.28
CA VAL A 48 -9.27 -11.24 8.11
C VAL A 48 -8.17 -11.74 9.06
N TRP A 49 -7.13 -10.96 9.28
CA TRP A 49 -6.06 -11.33 10.22
C TRP A 49 -6.57 -11.38 11.65
N TRP A 50 -7.40 -10.41 12.05
CA TRP A 50 -8.05 -10.42 13.36
C TRP A 50 -8.98 -11.63 13.52
N GLU A 51 -9.83 -11.89 12.52
CA GLU A 51 -10.79 -13.00 12.54
C GLU A 51 -10.10 -14.36 12.61
N GLN A 52 -9.02 -14.56 11.89
CA GLN A 52 -8.38 -15.87 11.75
C GLN A 52 -7.24 -16.11 12.74
N GLN A 53 -6.52 -15.07 13.15
CA GLN A 53 -5.26 -15.18 13.89
C GLN A 53 -5.20 -14.32 15.16
N GLY A 54 -6.16 -13.42 15.35
CA GLY A 54 -6.26 -12.59 16.56
C GLY A 54 -5.29 -11.42 16.65
N PHE A 55 -4.50 -11.11 15.59
CA PHE A 55 -3.66 -9.92 15.61
C PHE A 55 -4.27 -8.73 14.86
N THR A 56 -3.95 -7.54 15.36
CA THR A 56 -4.44 -6.29 14.82
C THR A 56 -3.64 -5.86 13.61
N GLY A 57 -4.33 -5.39 12.60
CA GLY A 57 -3.70 -4.92 11.38
C GLY A 57 -4.24 -3.59 10.87
N TYR A 58 -3.41 -2.90 10.10
CA TYR A 58 -3.84 -1.70 9.39
C TYR A 58 -3.20 -1.64 8.00
N THR A 59 -3.97 -1.16 7.02
CA THR A 59 -3.48 -0.94 5.66
C THR A 59 -3.35 0.55 5.39
N TRP A 60 -2.12 1.00 5.16
CA TRP A 60 -1.82 2.35 4.69
C TRP A 60 -1.56 2.33 3.20
N GLY A 61 -2.24 3.19 2.43
CA GLY A 61 -1.98 3.33 1.01
C GLY A 61 -2.53 4.64 0.46
N GLN A 62 -1.84 5.17 -0.55
CA GLN A 62 -2.32 6.31 -1.33
C GLN A 62 -2.34 5.93 -2.82
N PRO A 63 -3.28 6.48 -3.62
CA PRO A 63 -3.27 6.24 -5.05
C PRO A 63 -1.91 6.56 -5.66
N SER A 64 -1.33 5.60 -6.38
CA SER A 64 -0.02 5.76 -7.03
C SER A 64 1.14 6.13 -6.10
N GLN A 65 1.05 5.77 -4.81
CA GLN A 65 2.10 6.03 -3.83
C GLN A 65 3.47 5.56 -4.32
N ARG A 66 4.49 6.34 -4.03
CA ARG A 66 5.89 6.09 -4.41
C ARG A 66 6.74 5.79 -3.17
N ILE A 67 7.94 5.25 -3.36
CA ILE A 67 8.82 4.89 -2.25
C ILE A 67 9.21 6.08 -1.36
N PRO A 68 9.53 7.28 -1.88
CA PRO A 68 9.78 8.44 -1.02
C PRO A 68 8.59 8.80 -0.12
N GLU A 69 7.37 8.68 -0.65
CA GLU A 69 6.15 8.89 0.14
C GLU A 69 6.01 7.83 1.24
N THR A 70 6.30 6.57 0.91
CA THR A 70 6.31 5.46 1.89
C THR A 70 7.25 5.77 3.06
N TYR A 71 8.45 6.27 2.79
CA TYR A 71 9.42 6.65 3.81
C TYR A 71 8.89 7.76 4.74
N GLU A 72 8.31 8.82 4.18
CA GLU A 72 7.75 9.92 4.97
C GLU A 72 6.53 9.48 5.79
N TYR A 73 5.67 8.62 5.24
CA TYR A 73 4.53 8.07 5.97
C TYR A 73 4.96 7.14 7.09
N LEU A 74 5.95 6.30 6.91
CA LEU A 74 6.51 5.47 7.98
C LEU A 74 6.96 6.34 9.15
N LYS A 75 7.74 7.39 8.91
CA LYS A 75 8.17 8.31 9.96
C LYS A 75 7.01 8.95 10.72
N LYS A 76 5.91 9.23 10.03
CA LYS A 76 4.72 9.80 10.65
C LYS A 76 3.96 8.76 11.46
N ILE A 77 3.78 7.55 10.91
CA ILE A 77 3.05 6.46 11.56
C ILE A 77 3.75 6.03 12.85
N TYR A 78 5.08 5.91 12.84
CA TYR A 78 5.86 5.50 14.01
C TYR A 78 5.83 6.47 15.19
N LYS A 79 5.31 7.67 15.01
CA LYS A 79 5.03 8.59 16.13
C LYS A 79 3.84 8.14 16.99
N HIS A 80 2.96 7.30 16.44
CA HIS A 80 1.71 6.85 17.07
C HIS A 80 1.63 5.33 17.18
N GLN A 81 2.27 4.60 16.27
CA GLN A 81 2.17 3.14 16.18
C GLN A 81 3.55 2.51 16.14
N LYS A 82 3.69 1.34 16.76
CA LYS A 82 4.94 0.54 16.74
C LYS A 82 4.63 -0.88 16.28
N PRO A 83 4.26 -1.10 15.01
CA PRO A 83 3.91 -2.42 14.53
C PRO A 83 5.11 -3.37 14.65
N SER A 84 4.84 -4.61 15.06
CA SER A 84 5.86 -5.66 15.11
C SER A 84 6.33 -6.06 13.71
N ILE A 85 5.40 -6.05 12.74
CA ILE A 85 5.67 -6.41 11.34
C ILE A 85 5.22 -5.29 10.42
N VAL A 86 6.05 -4.95 9.43
CA VAL A 86 5.71 -3.99 8.38
C VAL A 86 5.83 -4.65 7.02
N LEU A 87 4.71 -4.84 6.34
CA LEU A 87 4.62 -5.35 4.97
C LEU A 87 4.74 -4.16 4.01
N ILE A 88 5.85 -4.06 3.28
CA ILE A 88 6.10 -2.97 2.33
C ILE A 88 5.91 -3.49 0.91
N ASP A 89 4.99 -2.89 0.14
CA ASP A 89 4.78 -3.28 -1.25
C ASP A 89 5.92 -2.81 -2.15
N GLY A 90 6.52 -3.76 -2.85
CA GLY A 90 7.63 -3.51 -3.77
C GLY A 90 7.21 -3.01 -5.15
N ASN A 91 5.92 -3.04 -5.50
CA ASN A 91 5.46 -2.55 -6.79
C ASN A 91 5.77 -1.05 -7.00
N ASN A 92 5.84 -0.30 -5.91
CA ASN A 92 6.17 1.12 -5.90
C ASN A 92 7.60 1.42 -6.38
N LEU A 93 8.54 0.46 -6.29
CA LEU A 93 9.91 0.59 -6.76
C LEU A 93 10.03 0.76 -8.28
N PHE A 94 8.99 0.36 -9.03
CA PHE A 94 8.97 0.44 -10.50
C PHE A 94 8.29 1.69 -11.04
N ARG A 95 7.85 2.62 -10.17
CA ARG A 95 7.11 3.81 -10.57
C ARG A 95 8.01 4.95 -11.04
N ASP A 96 9.10 5.18 -10.34
CA ASP A 96 10.05 6.25 -10.68
C ASP A 96 11.07 5.71 -11.67
N LYS A 97 11.07 6.27 -12.89
CA LYS A 97 11.96 5.84 -13.97
C LYS A 97 13.25 6.67 -14.03
N THR A 98 13.17 7.91 -13.58
CA THR A 98 14.29 8.87 -13.61
C THR A 98 14.57 9.43 -12.21
N ASP A 99 15.76 10.04 -12.04
CA ASP A 99 16.10 10.71 -10.78
C ASP A 99 15.25 11.98 -10.57
N ILE A 100 14.80 12.62 -11.65
CA ILE A 100 13.87 13.77 -11.58
C ILE A 100 12.52 13.32 -11.01
N ASP A 101 11.99 12.17 -11.47
CA ASP A 101 10.75 11.59 -10.91
C ASP A 101 10.87 11.34 -9.40
N ASN A 102 12.04 10.87 -8.95
CA ASN A 102 12.33 10.63 -7.54
C ASN A 102 12.39 11.93 -6.74
N LEU A 103 13.08 12.96 -7.23
CA LEU A 103 13.19 14.26 -6.56
C LEU A 103 11.83 14.94 -6.43
N ASP A 104 11.01 14.89 -7.49
CA ASP A 104 9.61 15.36 -7.45
C ASP A 104 8.80 14.59 -6.41
N SER A 105 8.96 13.28 -6.35
CA SER A 105 8.28 12.42 -5.35
C SER A 105 8.73 12.74 -3.93
N ILE A 106 10.02 12.97 -3.69
CA ILE A 106 10.54 13.37 -2.37
C ILE A 106 9.96 14.72 -1.95
N THR A 107 9.93 15.68 -2.85
CA THR A 107 9.39 17.02 -2.58
C THR A 107 7.90 16.96 -2.27
N LYS A 108 7.13 16.24 -3.09
CA LYS A 108 5.69 16.02 -2.87
C LYS A 108 5.42 15.31 -1.57
N ALA A 109 6.21 14.28 -1.25
CA ALA A 109 6.06 13.52 -0.01
C ALA A 109 6.28 14.41 1.22
N LYS A 110 7.34 15.20 1.25
CA LYS A 110 7.61 16.15 2.35
C LYS A 110 6.50 17.19 2.47
N LEU A 111 6.05 17.77 1.36
CA LEU A 111 4.95 18.73 1.37
C LEU A 111 3.65 18.10 1.85
N ALA A 112 3.32 16.88 1.43
CA ALA A 112 2.12 16.16 1.85
C ALA A 112 2.15 15.79 3.33
N THR A 113 3.32 15.57 3.94
CA THR A 113 3.42 15.32 5.38
C THR A 113 3.25 16.57 6.21
N ILE A 114 3.71 17.73 5.72
CA ILE A 114 3.55 19.04 6.38
C ILE A 114 2.13 19.59 6.14
N PHE A 115 1.66 19.49 4.91
CA PHE A 115 0.36 19.97 4.46
C PHE A 115 -0.46 18.84 3.82
N PRO A 116 -1.07 17.93 4.58
CA PRO A 116 -1.82 16.79 4.05
C PRO A 116 -2.94 17.18 3.07
N VAL A 117 -3.46 18.40 3.18
CA VAL A 117 -4.48 18.95 2.26
C VAL A 117 -4.02 18.94 0.79
N ILE A 118 -2.72 19.05 0.53
CA ILE A 118 -2.15 19.03 -0.83
C ILE A 118 -2.41 17.68 -1.51
N SER A 119 -2.41 16.58 -0.76
CA SER A 119 -2.72 15.24 -1.27
C SER A 119 -4.17 15.08 -1.72
N PHE A 120 -5.05 15.96 -1.26
CA PHE A 120 -6.50 15.90 -1.49
C PHE A 120 -7.06 17.02 -2.36
N HIS A 121 -6.21 17.89 -2.91
CA HIS A 121 -6.67 19.08 -3.66
C HIS A 121 -7.60 18.75 -4.85
N LYS A 122 -7.45 17.57 -5.48
CA LYS A 122 -8.34 17.11 -6.56
C LYS A 122 -9.73 16.70 -6.08
N ASN A 123 -9.92 16.52 -4.77
CA ASN A 123 -11.18 16.07 -4.15
C ASN A 123 -11.85 17.16 -3.33
N LEU A 124 -11.44 18.41 -3.48
CA LEU A 124 -12.07 19.58 -2.84
C LEU A 124 -13.47 19.78 -3.40
N ASN A 125 -14.45 19.12 -2.79
CA ASN A 125 -15.86 19.32 -3.06
C ASN A 125 -16.52 19.99 -1.84
N PRO A 126 -17.14 21.19 -1.99
CA PRO A 126 -17.78 21.91 -0.88
C PRO A 126 -18.82 21.08 -0.12
N HIS A 127 -19.52 20.17 -0.80
CA HIS A 127 -20.48 19.27 -0.16
C HIS A 127 -19.85 18.24 0.80
N ARG A 128 -18.55 17.97 0.69
CA ARG A 128 -17.81 17.09 1.61
C ARG A 128 -17.33 17.79 2.87
N LEU A 129 -17.29 19.13 2.87
CA LEU A 129 -16.89 19.94 4.03
C LEU A 129 -17.87 19.84 5.21
N LYS A 130 -19.15 19.52 4.96
CA LYS A 130 -20.19 19.36 6.01
C LYS A 130 -19.93 18.20 6.97
N ASN A 131 -19.00 17.29 6.65
CA ASN A 131 -18.74 16.10 7.44
C ASN A 131 -17.44 16.19 8.27
N ILE A 132 -16.93 17.40 8.50
CA ILE A 132 -15.60 17.66 9.09
C ILE A 132 -15.52 17.33 10.60
N PHE A 133 -16.62 17.26 11.31
CA PHE A 133 -16.65 17.26 12.79
C PHE A 133 -16.99 15.91 13.44
N GLY A 134 -16.83 14.78 12.75
CA GLY A 134 -17.05 13.46 13.34
C GLY A 134 -15.76 12.66 13.53
N ASN A 135 -15.56 12.06 14.68
CA ASN A 135 -14.57 11.00 14.86
C ASN A 135 -14.91 9.84 13.92
N ARG A 136 -14.11 9.64 12.87
CA ARG A 136 -14.38 8.64 11.85
C ARG A 136 -13.26 7.62 11.83
N TYR A 137 -13.47 6.55 12.54
CA TYR A 137 -12.61 5.38 12.44
C TYR A 137 -12.82 4.69 11.08
N SER A 138 -11.76 4.19 10.48
CA SER A 138 -11.90 3.29 9.35
C SER A 138 -12.32 1.92 9.86
N VAL A 139 -13.61 1.60 9.75
CA VAL A 139 -14.14 0.27 10.11
C VAL A 139 -13.37 -0.84 9.39
N MET A 140 -12.90 -0.57 8.16
CA MET A 140 -12.15 -1.52 7.33
C MET A 140 -10.63 -1.45 7.56
N LYS A 141 -10.16 -0.72 8.59
CA LYS A 141 -8.72 -0.62 8.91
C LYS A 141 -7.85 -0.27 7.71
N GLY A 142 -8.29 0.72 6.93
CA GLY A 142 -7.58 1.19 5.74
C GLY A 142 -7.83 0.40 4.46
N TYR A 143 -8.54 -0.73 4.50
CA TYR A 143 -8.94 -1.46 3.31
C TYR A 143 -10.03 -0.72 2.53
N TYR A 144 -9.89 -0.70 1.19
CA TYR A 144 -10.91 -0.10 0.31
C TYR A 144 -11.88 -1.15 -0.19
N TYR A 145 -13.06 -1.20 0.44
CA TYR A 145 -14.10 -2.16 0.14
C TYR A 145 -14.74 -1.93 -1.24
N ARG A 146 -14.65 -2.92 -2.12
CA ARG A 146 -15.27 -2.90 -3.45
C ARG A 146 -15.88 -4.27 -3.80
N LYS A 147 -17.14 -4.25 -4.26
CA LYS A 147 -17.88 -5.45 -4.67
C LYS A 147 -17.86 -5.70 -6.18
N ALA A 148 -17.63 -4.65 -6.99
CA ALA A 148 -17.64 -4.75 -8.43
C ALA A 148 -16.71 -5.86 -8.92
N SER A 149 -17.07 -6.49 -10.02
CA SER A 149 -16.30 -7.57 -10.62
C SER A 149 -16.24 -7.37 -12.13
N HIS A 150 -15.02 -7.21 -12.65
CA HIS A 150 -14.77 -7.12 -14.08
C HIS A 150 -13.75 -8.18 -14.47
N LYS A 151 -14.17 -9.00 -15.45
CA LYS A 151 -13.36 -10.12 -15.95
C LYS A 151 -12.05 -9.62 -16.55
N VAL A 152 -10.97 -10.27 -16.16
CA VAL A 152 -9.64 -10.03 -16.73
C VAL A 152 -9.52 -10.73 -18.10
N HIS A 153 -9.04 -10.01 -19.10
CA HIS A 153 -8.66 -10.59 -20.38
C HIS A 153 -7.30 -11.28 -20.26
N LYS A 154 -7.25 -12.57 -20.62
CA LYS A 154 -6.00 -13.35 -20.50
C LYS A 154 -4.89 -12.73 -21.37
N LYS A 155 -3.78 -12.36 -20.73
CA LYS A 155 -2.53 -12.00 -21.42
C LYS A 155 -1.71 -13.27 -21.67
N LYS A 156 -1.28 -13.48 -22.92
CA LYS A 156 -0.29 -14.52 -23.26
C LYS A 156 1.01 -14.20 -22.51
N HIS A 157 1.64 -15.21 -21.90
CA HIS A 157 2.94 -15.10 -21.24
C HIS A 157 3.03 -14.23 -19.98
N ARG A 158 1.93 -13.94 -19.28
CA ARG A 158 1.92 -13.11 -18.08
C ARG A 158 2.96 -13.57 -17.07
N MET A 159 3.21 -14.58 -16.60
CA MET A 159 4.21 -15.04 -15.62
C MET A 159 5.16 -16.08 -16.23
N LYS A 160 5.66 -15.79 -17.44
CA LYS A 160 6.67 -16.66 -18.06
C LYS A 160 7.98 -16.52 -17.30
N PHE A 161 8.54 -17.65 -16.88
CA PHE A 161 9.84 -17.70 -16.21
C PHE A 161 10.94 -17.04 -17.05
N THR A 162 11.79 -16.29 -16.40
CA THR A 162 12.99 -15.67 -16.96
C THR A 162 13.99 -15.41 -15.84
N ARG A 163 15.28 -15.37 -16.18
CA ARG A 163 16.35 -14.94 -15.27
C ARG A 163 16.62 -13.43 -15.35
N LYS A 164 15.98 -12.71 -16.29
CA LYS A 164 16.15 -11.27 -16.42
C LYS A 164 15.47 -10.55 -15.27
N CYS A 165 16.09 -9.45 -14.80
CA CYS A 165 15.50 -8.56 -13.80
C CYS A 165 14.93 -7.30 -14.46
N TRP A 166 13.87 -6.75 -13.87
CA TRP A 166 13.40 -5.42 -14.22
C TRP A 166 14.33 -4.38 -13.60
N GLN A 167 14.59 -3.32 -14.33
CA GLN A 167 15.46 -2.28 -13.81
C GLN A 167 14.73 -1.44 -12.76
N ILE A 168 15.34 -1.29 -11.59
CA ILE A 168 14.90 -0.39 -10.52
C ILE A 168 15.81 0.83 -10.52
N ASN A 169 15.22 2.03 -10.43
CA ASN A 169 15.99 3.27 -10.30
C ASN A 169 16.83 3.25 -9.01
N LYS A 170 18.10 3.67 -9.09
CA LYS A 170 19.06 3.61 -7.96
C LYS A 170 18.61 4.43 -6.76
N LEU A 171 17.99 5.58 -6.98
CA LEU A 171 17.50 6.43 -5.89
C LEU A 171 16.27 5.82 -5.22
N SER A 172 15.36 5.18 -5.99
CA SER A 172 14.23 4.40 -5.44
C SER A 172 14.73 3.24 -4.58
N ALA A 173 15.73 2.47 -5.08
CA ALA A 173 16.33 1.38 -4.33
C ALA A 173 17.00 1.87 -3.04
N SER A 174 17.75 2.97 -3.09
CA SER A 174 18.37 3.58 -1.92
C SER A 174 17.33 4.06 -0.90
N THR A 175 16.26 4.69 -1.36
CA THR A 175 15.16 5.15 -0.47
C THR A 175 14.42 3.97 0.15
N PHE A 176 14.23 2.89 -0.60
CA PHE A 176 13.67 1.65 -0.05
C PHE A 176 14.56 1.08 1.06
N SER A 177 15.87 1.02 0.85
CA SER A 177 16.79 0.60 1.91
C SER A 177 16.70 1.48 3.17
N LYS A 178 16.46 2.79 3.01
CA LYS A 178 16.17 3.69 4.16
C LYS A 178 14.87 3.31 4.87
N CYS A 179 13.81 2.93 4.14
CA CYS A 179 12.57 2.44 4.76
C CYS A 179 12.85 1.20 5.62
N ILE A 180 13.58 0.22 5.07
CA ILE A 180 13.93 -1.01 5.78
C ILE A 180 14.75 -0.72 7.04
N HIS A 181 15.81 0.07 6.89
CA HIS A 181 16.65 0.45 8.03
C HIS A 181 15.84 1.17 9.10
N TYR A 182 14.97 2.09 8.72
CA TYR A 182 14.11 2.82 9.64
C TYR A 182 13.16 1.88 10.38
N CYS A 183 12.49 0.95 9.71
CA CYS A 183 11.63 -0.04 10.38
C CYS A 183 12.42 -0.87 11.39
N LYS A 184 13.60 -1.38 11.00
CA LYS A 184 14.48 -2.14 11.90
C LYS A 184 14.93 -1.32 13.11
N SER A 185 15.26 -0.02 12.93
CA SER A 185 15.66 0.87 14.03
C SER A 185 14.52 1.17 15.01
N GLN A 186 13.26 1.01 14.58
CA GLN A 186 12.08 1.13 15.42
C GLN A 186 11.66 -0.20 16.07
N GLY A 187 12.42 -1.27 15.87
CA GLY A 187 12.14 -2.61 16.43
C GLY A 187 11.17 -3.46 15.61
N SER A 188 10.78 -3.02 14.41
CA SER A 188 9.88 -3.78 13.54
C SER A 188 10.64 -4.73 12.62
N ILE A 189 9.97 -5.81 12.21
CA ILE A 189 10.41 -6.74 11.16
C ILE A 189 9.83 -6.29 9.82
N PRO A 190 10.61 -5.68 8.92
CA PRO A 190 10.15 -5.34 7.59
C PRO A 190 10.15 -6.58 6.70
N VAL A 191 9.07 -6.75 5.94
CA VAL A 191 8.90 -7.79 4.92
C VAL A 191 8.54 -7.11 3.60
N LEU A 192 9.25 -7.43 2.54
CA LEU A 192 8.90 -7.01 1.20
C LEU A 192 7.79 -7.91 0.68
N ILE A 193 6.74 -7.31 0.13
CA ILE A 193 5.65 -8.06 -0.50
C ILE A 193 5.41 -7.55 -1.92
N SER A 194 4.79 -8.37 -2.76
CA SER A 194 4.09 -7.92 -3.95
C SER A 194 2.67 -8.43 -3.91
N VAL A 195 1.70 -7.51 -3.85
CA VAL A 195 0.29 -7.87 -3.86
C VAL A 195 -0.17 -8.30 -5.25
N PRO A 196 -1.24 -9.11 -5.35
CA PRO A 196 -1.72 -9.60 -6.64
C PRO A 196 -2.11 -8.47 -7.60
N ASN A 197 -1.47 -8.46 -8.78
CA ASN A 197 -1.77 -7.53 -9.86
C ASN A 197 -1.60 -8.25 -11.21
N TYR A 198 -2.70 -8.53 -11.90
CA TYR A 198 -2.67 -9.28 -13.14
C TYR A 198 -2.01 -8.52 -14.29
N ASN A 199 -2.27 -7.22 -14.39
CA ASN A 199 -1.82 -6.39 -15.50
C ASN A 199 -0.41 -5.86 -15.32
N GLY A 200 -0.06 -5.51 -14.09
CA GLY A 200 1.18 -4.79 -13.75
C GLY A 200 2.34 -5.68 -13.31
N TRP A 201 2.12 -6.98 -13.13
CA TRP A 201 3.14 -7.88 -12.58
C TRP A 201 3.69 -8.88 -13.59
N ASN A 202 4.98 -9.21 -13.48
CA ASN A 202 5.67 -10.21 -14.29
C ASN A 202 6.90 -10.78 -13.57
N TYR A 203 7.51 -11.83 -14.14
CA TYR A 203 8.63 -12.52 -13.54
C TYR A 203 9.91 -11.68 -13.44
N GLN A 204 10.13 -10.71 -14.34
CA GLN A 204 11.29 -9.80 -14.23
C GLN A 204 11.20 -8.90 -13.00
N LYS A 205 9.99 -8.44 -12.65
CA LYS A 205 9.73 -7.66 -11.43
C LYS A 205 9.91 -8.52 -10.17
N HIS A 206 9.45 -9.78 -10.22
CA HIS A 206 9.71 -10.75 -9.15
C HIS A 206 11.19 -10.87 -8.86
N ASN A 207 12.01 -11.15 -9.89
CA ASN A 207 13.46 -11.29 -9.75
C ASN A 207 14.11 -10.03 -9.17
N ALA A 208 13.70 -8.84 -9.65
CA ALA A 208 14.24 -7.58 -9.16
C ALA A 208 13.89 -7.33 -7.69
N LEU A 209 12.70 -7.73 -7.23
CA LEU A 209 12.34 -7.62 -5.81
C LEU A 209 13.07 -8.65 -4.96
N GLN A 210 13.31 -9.85 -5.48
CA GLN A 210 14.13 -10.84 -4.78
C GLN A 210 15.55 -10.32 -4.55
N GLU A 211 16.19 -9.78 -5.61
CA GLU A 211 17.54 -9.21 -5.48
C GLU A 211 17.61 -8.06 -4.47
N ILE A 212 16.61 -7.17 -4.45
CA ILE A 212 16.60 -6.05 -3.50
C ILE A 212 16.32 -6.52 -2.07
N ALA A 213 15.50 -7.54 -1.89
CA ALA A 213 15.25 -8.16 -0.60
C ALA A 213 16.51 -8.81 -0.04
N ASP A 214 17.22 -9.63 -0.86
CA ASP A 214 18.47 -10.27 -0.50
C ASP A 214 19.54 -9.24 -0.10
N LYS A 215 19.67 -8.17 -0.88
CA LYS A 215 20.59 -7.06 -0.59
C LYS A 215 20.31 -6.37 0.74
N ASN A 216 19.05 -6.31 1.18
CA ASN A 216 18.63 -5.64 2.42
C ASN A 216 18.51 -6.64 3.60
N GLY A 217 18.74 -7.92 3.39
CA GLY A 217 18.61 -8.96 4.40
C GLY A 217 17.20 -9.00 4.99
N ILE A 218 16.17 -9.08 4.12
CA ILE A 218 14.75 -9.19 4.47
C ILE A 218 14.05 -10.25 3.64
N ASN A 219 12.95 -10.77 4.15
CA ASN A 219 12.11 -11.70 3.41
C ASN A 219 11.33 -11.00 2.31
N PHE A 220 11.14 -11.71 1.18
CA PHE A 220 10.24 -11.32 0.10
C PHE A 220 9.14 -12.38 -0.07
N VAL A 221 7.89 -11.92 -0.13
CA VAL A 221 6.72 -12.75 -0.39
C VAL A 221 5.99 -12.24 -1.63
N ASP A 222 6.04 -13.03 -2.71
CA ASP A 222 5.33 -12.71 -3.95
C ASP A 222 3.94 -13.34 -3.95
N LEU A 223 2.93 -12.58 -3.52
CA LEU A 223 1.55 -13.05 -3.50
C LEU A 223 0.98 -13.33 -4.90
N ASN A 224 1.60 -12.87 -5.97
CA ASN A 224 1.22 -13.24 -7.33
C ASN A 224 1.61 -14.69 -7.69
N LEU A 225 2.62 -15.23 -7.02
CA LEU A 225 3.02 -16.64 -7.16
C LEU A 225 2.34 -17.51 -6.11
N GLU A 226 2.38 -17.10 -4.85
CA GLU A 226 1.82 -17.87 -3.72
C GLU A 226 0.30 -18.09 -3.89
N LEU A 227 -0.44 -17.04 -4.27
CA LEU A 227 -1.89 -17.09 -4.42
C LEU A 227 -2.35 -17.36 -5.86
N LYS A 228 -1.46 -17.80 -6.74
CA LYS A 228 -1.74 -18.00 -8.18
C LYS A 228 -2.94 -18.91 -8.44
N LYS A 229 -3.16 -19.92 -7.62
CA LYS A 229 -4.26 -20.89 -7.77
C LYS A 229 -5.53 -20.46 -7.04
N GLN A 230 -5.44 -19.60 -6.03
CA GLN A 230 -6.55 -19.16 -5.20
C GLN A 230 -7.35 -18.03 -5.87
N ILE A 231 -6.66 -17.09 -6.54
CA ILE A 231 -7.32 -15.93 -7.17
C ILE A 231 -8.00 -16.33 -8.47
N ASN A 232 -9.30 -16.12 -8.52
CA ASN A 232 -10.09 -16.28 -9.74
C ASN A 232 -10.24 -14.95 -10.47
N TRP A 233 -9.31 -14.66 -11.37
CA TRP A 233 -9.27 -13.42 -12.15
C TRP A 233 -10.49 -13.13 -13.04
N LYS A 234 -11.44 -14.07 -13.15
CA LYS A 234 -12.73 -13.83 -13.80
C LYS A 234 -13.75 -13.16 -12.89
N LYS A 235 -13.56 -13.25 -11.55
CA LYS A 235 -14.54 -12.82 -10.53
C LYS A 235 -13.95 -11.91 -9.46
N ASP A 236 -12.64 -11.97 -9.22
CA ASP A 236 -11.98 -11.39 -8.04
C ASP A 236 -11.32 -10.04 -8.32
N SER A 237 -11.44 -9.51 -9.54
CA SER A 237 -10.92 -8.19 -9.92
C SER A 237 -12.03 -7.15 -10.05
N VAL A 238 -11.75 -5.94 -9.58
CA VAL A 238 -12.64 -4.76 -9.68
C VAL A 238 -12.62 -4.12 -11.06
N ASP A 239 -11.47 -4.14 -11.73
CA ASP A 239 -11.16 -3.27 -12.89
C ASP A 239 -10.40 -4.00 -14.01
N GLY A 240 -10.61 -5.30 -14.12
CA GLY A 240 -9.99 -6.07 -15.19
C GLY A 240 -8.52 -6.44 -14.95
N GLY A 241 -8.06 -6.48 -13.69
CA GLY A 241 -6.79 -7.10 -13.30
C GLY A 241 -5.78 -6.23 -12.58
N ASP A 242 -6.09 -4.97 -12.29
CA ASP A 242 -5.19 -4.13 -11.51
C ASP A 242 -5.45 -4.22 -10.00
N HIS A 243 -6.72 -4.32 -9.59
CA HIS A 243 -7.09 -4.37 -8.18
C HIS A 243 -8.01 -5.55 -7.87
N LEU A 244 -7.85 -6.12 -6.70
CA LEU A 244 -8.79 -7.12 -6.17
C LEU A 244 -10.07 -6.45 -5.64
N ASN A 245 -11.17 -7.20 -5.71
CA ASN A 245 -12.39 -6.89 -4.96
C ASN A 245 -12.40 -7.62 -3.63
N ILE A 246 -13.46 -7.45 -2.84
CA ILE A 246 -13.58 -8.07 -1.51
C ILE A 246 -13.49 -9.61 -1.54
N LYS A 247 -13.87 -10.27 -2.63
CA LYS A 247 -13.77 -11.73 -2.74
C LYS A 247 -12.33 -12.18 -2.94
N GLY A 248 -11.57 -11.42 -3.73
CA GLY A 248 -10.16 -11.73 -3.98
C GLY A 248 -9.24 -11.31 -2.82
N ALA A 249 -9.70 -10.40 -1.95
CA ALA A 249 -8.94 -9.94 -0.79
C ALA A 249 -9.17 -10.79 0.48
N LYS A 250 -10.20 -11.62 0.50
CA LYS A 250 -10.51 -12.62 1.56
C LYS A 250 -9.85 -13.96 1.26
#